data_297fc9a6e695006134104b93394ff38a
#
_entry.id   297fc9a6e695006134104b93394ff38a
#
_cell.length_a   1.000
_cell.length_b   1.000
_cell.length_c   1.000
_cell.angle_alpha   90.00
_cell.angle_beta   90.00
_cell.angle_gamma   90.00
#
_symmetry.space_group_name_H-M   'P 1'
#
loop_
_entity.id
_entity.type
_entity.pdbx_description
1 polymer ?
#
loop_
_entity_poly.entity_id
_entity_poly.type
_entity_poly.pdbx_seq_one_letter_code
_entity_poly.pdbx_strand_id
1 'polypeptide(L)'
;RSTLDGSSAASDVYKRQMQESIQAAMTVVRSRSQGLGIPAKYHETHDLHIHVPEGATPKDGPSAGIGMCTALVSVATNIPVRGDVAMTGEITLRGEVLAIGGLKEKLLAARRGGIKTVVIPHENERDLAEVPDNIKDNLDIKPVKWIDEVLGIALESSPQSLTDDEYLAGTNEAKVAGTEGQEEGEARATSH
;
A
#
# COMPACT_ATOMS: atom_id res chain seq x y z
N ARG A 1 -13.27 -22.97 34.49
CA ARG A 1 -13.07 -21.52 34.61
C ARG A 1 -11.94 -21.07 33.69
N SER A 2 -12.24 -20.11 32.83
CA SER A 2 -11.35 -19.17 32.09
C SER A 2 -10.62 -19.71 30.85
N THR A 3 -11.35 -20.01 29.81
CA THR A 3 -10.83 -20.00 28.42
C THR A 3 -11.24 -18.74 27.64
N LEU A 4 -12.05 -17.84 28.25
CA LEU A 4 -12.55 -16.62 27.60
C LEU A 4 -11.63 -15.42 27.78
N ASP A 5 -10.81 -15.36 28.84
CA ASP A 5 -9.93 -14.21 29.10
C ASP A 5 -8.72 -14.13 28.16
N GLY A 6 -8.21 -15.26 27.67
CA GLY A 6 -7.09 -15.29 26.72
C GLY A 6 -7.46 -14.79 25.33
N SER A 7 -8.68 -14.99 24.88
CA SER A 7 -9.17 -14.56 23.56
C SER A 7 -9.37 -13.03 23.49
N SER A 8 -9.88 -12.43 24.55
CA SER A 8 -10.09 -10.98 24.64
C SER A 8 -8.77 -10.22 24.67
N ALA A 9 -7.82 -10.63 25.51
CA ALA A 9 -6.50 -9.98 25.59
C ALA A 9 -5.71 -10.07 24.28
N ALA A 10 -5.74 -11.21 23.59
CA ALA A 10 -5.12 -11.36 22.29
C ALA A 10 -5.76 -10.43 21.24
N SER A 11 -7.09 -10.34 21.19
CA SER A 11 -7.79 -9.47 20.26
C SER A 11 -7.46 -7.98 20.48
N ASP A 12 -7.28 -7.57 21.73
CA ASP A 12 -6.93 -6.18 22.07
C ASP A 12 -5.47 -5.84 21.72
N VAL A 13 -4.58 -6.81 21.84
CA VAL A 13 -3.18 -6.65 21.37
C VAL A 13 -3.14 -6.48 19.87
N TYR A 14 -3.85 -7.31 19.10
CA TYR A 14 -3.90 -7.18 17.63
C TYR A 14 -4.51 -5.86 17.17
N LYS A 15 -5.57 -5.40 17.81
CA LYS A 15 -6.17 -4.09 17.50
C LYS A 15 -5.18 -2.96 17.72
N ARG A 16 -4.42 -3.01 18.81
CA ARG A 16 -3.40 -2.01 19.13
C ARG A 16 -2.27 -2.02 18.12
N GLN A 17 -1.72 -3.18 17.77
CA GLN A 17 -0.67 -3.30 16.77
C GLN A 17 -1.10 -2.80 15.39
N MET A 18 -2.35 -3.07 14.99
CA MET A 18 -2.91 -2.54 13.75
C MET A 18 -3.00 -1.01 13.78
N GLN A 19 -3.46 -0.44 14.89
CA GLN A 19 -3.52 1.01 15.07
C GLN A 19 -2.12 1.64 15.03
N GLU A 20 -1.13 1.03 15.67
CA GLU A 20 0.27 1.46 15.63
C GLU A 20 0.82 1.44 14.20
N SER A 21 0.55 0.40 13.43
CA SER A 21 0.95 0.28 12.02
C SER A 21 0.32 1.37 11.15
N ILE A 22 -0.95 1.69 11.36
CA ILE A 22 -1.64 2.78 10.67
C ILE A 22 -1.00 4.13 11.02
N GLN A 23 -0.73 4.40 12.30
CA GLN A 23 -0.10 5.63 12.74
C GLN A 23 1.33 5.78 12.18
N ALA A 24 2.10 4.70 12.15
CA ALA A 24 3.42 4.69 11.55
C ALA A 24 3.34 5.00 10.04
N ALA A 25 2.44 4.35 9.32
CA ALA A 25 2.22 4.59 7.89
C ALA A 25 1.81 6.05 7.61
N MET A 26 0.88 6.61 8.38
CA MET A 26 0.48 8.02 8.26
C MET A 26 1.65 8.97 8.51
N THR A 27 2.50 8.68 9.51
CA THR A 27 3.68 9.48 9.81
C THR A 27 4.68 9.45 8.65
N VAL A 28 4.91 8.28 8.07
CA VAL A 28 5.80 8.11 6.92
C VAL A 28 5.28 8.88 5.70
N VAL A 29 3.98 8.77 5.38
CA VAL A 29 3.36 9.51 4.28
C VAL A 29 3.49 11.02 4.49
N ARG A 30 3.23 11.51 5.70
CA ARG A 30 3.37 12.94 6.02
C ARG A 30 4.80 13.43 5.87
N SER A 31 5.78 12.67 6.37
CA SER A 31 7.19 13.06 6.30
C SER A 31 7.75 13.06 4.86
N ARG A 32 7.11 12.36 3.93
CA ARG A 32 7.49 12.25 2.52
C ARG A 32 6.54 12.97 1.56
N SER A 33 5.55 13.68 2.09
CA SER A 33 4.41 14.21 1.32
C SER A 33 4.85 14.99 0.07
N GLN A 34 5.81 15.89 0.17
CA GLN A 34 6.32 16.67 -0.96
C GLN A 34 6.91 15.77 -2.06
N GLY A 35 7.76 14.82 -1.68
CA GLY A 35 8.38 13.85 -2.61
C GLY A 35 7.36 12.91 -3.25
N LEU A 36 6.24 12.66 -2.57
CA LEU A 36 5.15 11.83 -3.04
C LEU A 36 4.08 12.61 -3.83
N GLY A 37 4.25 13.91 -4.03
CA GLY A 37 3.26 14.70 -4.74
C GLY A 37 2.01 15.02 -3.91
N ILE A 38 2.10 14.96 -2.58
CA ILE A 38 0.98 15.21 -1.66
C ILE A 38 1.14 16.61 -1.06
N PRO A 39 0.16 17.53 -1.22
CA PRO A 39 0.24 18.87 -0.67
C PRO A 39 0.37 18.91 0.85
N ALA A 40 1.03 19.93 1.40
CA ALA A 40 1.26 20.10 2.83
C ALA A 40 -0.03 20.05 3.67
N LYS A 41 -1.10 20.66 3.17
CA LYS A 41 -2.41 20.75 3.84
C LYS A 41 -3.35 19.58 3.57
N TYR A 42 -2.88 18.53 2.88
CA TYR A 42 -3.74 17.40 2.50
C TYR A 42 -4.50 16.81 3.70
N HIS A 43 -3.84 16.61 4.82
CA HIS A 43 -4.45 16.03 6.02
C HIS A 43 -5.29 17.01 6.85
N GLU A 44 -5.28 18.29 6.52
CA GLU A 44 -6.16 19.30 7.13
C GLU A 44 -7.49 19.40 6.36
N THR A 45 -7.46 19.01 5.08
CA THR A 45 -8.59 19.16 4.15
C THR A 45 -9.27 17.84 3.81
N HIS A 46 -8.67 16.70 4.17
CA HIS A 46 -9.18 15.37 3.88
C HIS A 46 -9.21 14.49 5.12
N ASP A 47 -10.36 13.90 5.40
CA ASP A 47 -10.50 12.83 6.38
C ASP A 47 -10.13 11.48 5.75
N LEU A 48 -9.24 10.73 6.40
CA LEU A 48 -8.84 9.41 5.97
C LEU A 48 -9.50 8.35 6.85
N HIS A 49 -10.34 7.54 6.26
CA HIS A 49 -10.96 6.39 6.92
C HIS A 49 -10.32 5.10 6.43
N ILE A 50 -9.71 4.33 7.36
CA ILE A 50 -9.11 3.04 7.06
C ILE A 50 -10.00 1.95 7.62
N HIS A 51 -10.54 1.13 6.74
CA HIS A 51 -11.32 -0.05 7.10
C HIS A 51 -10.58 -1.32 6.64
N VAL A 52 -10.21 -2.16 7.60
CA VAL A 52 -9.66 -3.48 7.31
C VAL A 52 -10.76 -4.50 7.58
N PRO A 53 -11.34 -5.14 6.54
CA PRO A 53 -12.38 -6.14 6.76
C PRO A 53 -11.87 -7.26 7.66
N GLU A 54 -12.53 -7.47 8.78
CA GLU A 54 -12.25 -8.59 9.66
C GLU A 54 -12.89 -9.84 9.06
N GLY A 55 -12.10 -10.63 8.32
CA GLY A 55 -12.46 -12.01 8.04
C GLY A 55 -12.32 -12.86 9.32
N ALA A 56 -12.80 -14.07 9.30
CA ALA A 56 -12.62 -15.04 10.38
C ALA A 56 -11.15 -15.46 10.65
N THR A 57 -10.21 -14.87 9.91
CA THR A 57 -8.78 -15.20 9.97
C THR A 57 -8.04 -14.18 10.83
N PRO A 58 -7.30 -14.60 11.86
CA PRO A 58 -6.39 -13.73 12.59
C PRO A 58 -5.40 -13.07 11.63
N LYS A 59 -5.20 -11.75 11.76
CA LYS A 59 -4.27 -10.97 10.93
C LYS A 59 -3.11 -10.48 11.79
N ASP A 60 -1.88 -10.71 11.35
CA ASP A 60 -0.69 -10.14 11.97
C ASP A 60 -0.65 -8.64 11.68
N GLY A 61 -1.11 -7.83 12.64
CA GLY A 61 -1.23 -6.39 12.50
C GLY A 61 0.05 -5.67 12.02
N PRO A 62 1.24 -5.95 12.58
CA PRO A 62 2.48 -5.28 12.18
C PRO A 62 2.85 -5.54 10.72
N SER A 63 2.63 -6.74 10.22
CA SER A 63 3.02 -7.15 8.87
C SER A 63 2.24 -6.48 7.73
N ALA A 64 1.19 -5.72 8.06
CA ALA A 64 0.40 -4.94 7.11
C ALA A 64 0.94 -3.51 6.91
N GLY A 65 1.98 -3.09 7.63
CA GLY A 65 2.45 -1.71 7.67
C GLY A 65 2.77 -1.13 6.29
N ILE A 66 3.54 -1.84 5.46
CA ILE A 66 3.86 -1.37 4.10
C ILE A 66 2.64 -1.34 3.19
N GLY A 67 1.70 -2.28 3.35
CA GLY A 67 0.44 -2.29 2.61
C GLY A 67 -0.45 -1.09 2.94
N MET A 68 -0.55 -0.75 4.24
CA MET A 68 -1.27 0.44 4.69
C MET A 68 -0.64 1.73 4.14
N CYS A 69 0.68 1.83 4.19
CA CYS A 69 1.40 2.97 3.64
C CYS A 69 1.17 3.12 2.13
N THR A 70 1.27 2.02 1.38
CA THR A 70 1.01 2.00 -0.07
C THR A 70 -0.43 2.41 -0.40
N ALA A 71 -1.41 1.92 0.34
CA ALA A 71 -2.82 2.29 0.16
C ALA A 71 -3.05 3.79 0.43
N LEU A 72 -2.45 4.35 1.48
CA LEU A 72 -2.53 5.77 1.80
C LEU A 72 -1.93 6.64 0.68
N VAL A 73 -0.75 6.26 0.18
CA VAL A 73 -0.11 6.96 -0.94
C VAL A 73 -0.97 6.88 -2.19
N SER A 74 -1.48 5.69 -2.53
CA SER A 74 -2.35 5.48 -3.68
C SER A 74 -3.58 6.39 -3.66
N VAL A 75 -4.27 6.46 -2.52
CA VAL A 75 -5.46 7.34 -2.36
C VAL A 75 -5.07 8.81 -2.45
N ALA A 76 -3.98 9.22 -1.78
CA ALA A 76 -3.58 10.63 -1.73
C ALA A 76 -3.04 11.15 -3.08
N THR A 77 -2.50 10.27 -3.92
CA THR A 77 -1.90 10.62 -5.21
C THR A 77 -2.78 10.26 -6.42
N ASN A 78 -3.89 9.55 -6.20
CA ASN A 78 -4.71 8.95 -7.26
C ASN A 78 -3.95 7.99 -8.19
N ILE A 79 -2.84 7.40 -7.72
CA ILE A 79 -2.07 6.41 -8.48
C ILE A 79 -2.53 5.01 -8.05
N PRO A 80 -3.10 4.19 -8.94
CA PRO A 80 -3.57 2.86 -8.58
C PRO A 80 -2.44 1.93 -8.12
N VAL A 81 -2.77 1.00 -7.22
CA VAL A 81 -1.90 -0.12 -6.87
C VAL A 81 -2.10 -1.24 -7.89
N ARG A 82 -1.02 -1.84 -8.35
CA ARG A 82 -1.04 -2.98 -9.26
C ARG A 82 -1.76 -4.17 -8.64
N GLY A 83 -2.71 -4.75 -9.37
CA GLY A 83 -3.53 -5.88 -8.89
C GLY A 83 -2.79 -7.23 -8.83
N ASP A 84 -1.60 -7.33 -9.44
CA ASP A 84 -0.78 -8.54 -9.48
C ASP A 84 0.36 -8.53 -8.44
N VAL A 85 0.39 -7.55 -7.54
CA VAL A 85 1.40 -7.39 -6.48
C VAL A 85 0.78 -7.70 -5.12
N ALA A 86 1.44 -8.54 -4.35
CA ALA A 86 1.21 -8.67 -2.91
C ALA A 86 2.41 -8.14 -2.15
N MET A 87 2.19 -7.70 -0.91
CA MET A 87 3.26 -7.18 -0.07
C MET A 87 3.05 -7.54 1.39
N THR A 88 4.14 -7.69 2.11
CA THR A 88 4.14 -7.88 3.56
C THR A 88 5.39 -7.26 4.16
N GLY A 89 5.25 -6.59 5.29
CA GLY A 89 6.36 -5.95 6.00
C GLY A 89 5.84 -5.03 7.10
N GLU A 90 6.54 -4.99 8.20
CA GLU A 90 6.36 -3.97 9.21
C GLU A 90 7.04 -2.68 8.75
N ILE A 91 6.50 -1.53 9.12
CA ILE A 91 7.06 -0.23 8.74
C ILE A 91 7.46 0.56 9.98
N THR A 92 8.68 1.10 9.97
CA THR A 92 9.12 2.06 11.00
C THR A 92 8.68 3.48 10.66
N LEU A 93 8.75 4.38 11.64
CA LEU A 93 8.48 5.81 11.43
C LEU A 93 9.40 6.48 10.40
N ARG A 94 10.53 5.84 10.06
CA ARG A 94 11.46 6.29 9.03
C ARG A 94 11.16 5.71 7.65
N GLY A 95 10.21 4.78 7.57
CA GLY A 95 9.88 4.07 6.33
C GLY A 95 10.78 2.88 6.03
N GLU A 96 11.56 2.39 7.01
CA GLU A 96 12.29 1.15 6.90
C GLU A 96 11.33 -0.03 6.99
N VAL A 97 11.58 -1.06 6.21
CA VAL A 97 10.76 -2.28 6.14
C VAL A 97 11.42 -3.37 6.98
N LEU A 98 10.75 -3.78 8.06
CA LEU A 98 11.25 -4.77 9.00
C LEU A 98 10.70 -6.16 8.73
N ALA A 99 11.46 -7.17 9.18
CA ALA A 99 11.14 -8.58 9.05
C ALA A 99 9.79 -8.95 9.68
N ILE A 100 9.16 -9.96 9.08
CA ILE A 100 7.87 -10.50 9.52
C ILE A 100 7.97 -12.02 9.76
N GLY A 101 7.00 -12.57 10.48
CA GLY A 101 6.82 -14.01 10.60
C GLY A 101 5.91 -14.60 9.52
N GLY A 102 5.95 -15.93 9.37
CA GLY A 102 5.01 -16.66 8.51
C GLY A 102 5.20 -16.40 7.00
N LEU A 103 6.43 -16.16 6.54
CA LEU A 103 6.68 -15.88 5.12
C LEU A 103 6.20 -17.00 4.20
N LYS A 104 6.42 -18.26 4.58
CA LYS A 104 6.03 -19.42 3.78
C LYS A 104 4.52 -19.46 3.51
N GLU A 105 3.70 -19.24 4.55
CA GLU A 105 2.26 -19.22 4.46
C GLU A 105 1.76 -18.07 3.59
N LYS A 106 2.40 -16.91 3.70
CA LYS A 106 2.09 -15.71 2.90
C LYS A 106 2.41 -15.93 1.41
N LEU A 107 3.56 -16.52 1.08
CA LEU A 107 3.93 -16.86 -0.29
C LEU A 107 2.98 -17.91 -0.88
N LEU A 108 2.59 -18.91 -0.09
CA LEU A 108 1.60 -19.90 -0.52
C LEU A 108 0.24 -19.27 -0.81
N ALA A 109 -0.19 -18.33 0.02
CA ALA A 109 -1.44 -17.59 -0.19
C ALA A 109 -1.36 -16.70 -1.45
N ALA A 110 -0.26 -15.99 -1.65
CA ALA A 110 -0.02 -15.17 -2.84
C ALA A 110 -0.09 -16.00 -4.13
N ARG A 111 0.58 -17.15 -4.15
CA ARG A 111 0.55 -18.09 -5.28
C ARG A 111 -0.87 -18.59 -5.57
N ARG A 112 -1.64 -18.97 -4.54
CA ARG A 112 -3.03 -19.41 -4.69
C ARG A 112 -3.95 -18.30 -5.20
N GLY A 113 -3.64 -17.06 -4.84
CA GLY A 113 -4.34 -15.86 -5.29
C GLY A 113 -3.99 -15.42 -6.71
N GLY A 114 -3.07 -16.10 -7.40
CA GLY A 114 -2.65 -15.72 -8.76
C GLY A 114 -1.77 -14.48 -8.81
N ILE A 115 -1.17 -14.10 -7.67
CA ILE A 115 -0.21 -13.00 -7.59
C ILE A 115 1.05 -13.35 -8.38
N LYS A 116 1.62 -12.35 -9.03
CA LYS A 116 2.87 -12.49 -9.80
C LYS A 116 4.07 -11.98 -9.04
N THR A 117 3.95 -10.82 -8.40
CA THR A 117 5.04 -10.16 -7.68
C THR A 117 4.76 -10.13 -6.19
N VAL A 118 5.71 -10.52 -5.36
CA VAL A 118 5.58 -10.46 -3.89
C VAL A 118 6.72 -9.63 -3.32
N VAL A 119 6.37 -8.53 -2.66
CA VAL A 119 7.33 -7.68 -1.96
C VAL A 119 7.47 -8.15 -0.52
N ILE A 120 8.71 -8.42 -0.11
CA ILE A 120 9.05 -8.92 1.22
C ILE A 120 10.14 -8.05 1.86
N PRO A 121 10.28 -8.05 3.20
CA PRO A 121 11.42 -7.41 3.83
C PRO A 121 12.74 -8.08 3.42
N HIS A 122 13.78 -7.29 3.21
CA HIS A 122 15.10 -7.80 2.84
C HIS A 122 15.64 -8.81 3.86
N GLU A 123 15.38 -8.60 5.14
CA GLU A 123 15.84 -9.53 6.19
C GLU A 123 15.19 -10.92 6.09
N ASN A 124 14.00 -11.02 5.49
CA ASN A 124 13.33 -12.30 5.24
C ASN A 124 13.84 -13.03 3.99
N GLU A 125 14.78 -12.46 3.23
CA GLU A 125 15.40 -13.15 2.10
C GLU A 125 16.05 -14.47 2.51
N ARG A 126 16.66 -14.51 3.69
CA ARG A 126 17.24 -15.74 4.28
C ARG A 126 16.20 -16.84 4.50
N ASP A 127 14.96 -16.47 4.81
CA ASP A 127 13.90 -17.44 5.10
C ASP A 127 13.39 -18.13 3.83
N LEU A 128 13.73 -17.60 2.64
CA LEU A 128 13.42 -18.22 1.35
C LEU A 128 14.10 -19.57 1.16
N ALA A 129 15.20 -19.85 1.90
CA ALA A 129 15.85 -21.15 1.89
C ALA A 129 14.94 -22.27 2.45
N GLU A 130 14.03 -21.93 3.36
CA GLU A 130 13.08 -22.88 3.97
C GLU A 130 11.78 -23.02 3.16
N VAL A 131 11.58 -22.18 2.14
CA VAL A 131 10.39 -22.21 1.30
C VAL A 131 10.61 -23.19 0.15
N PRO A 132 9.74 -24.20 -0.03
CA PRO A 132 9.83 -25.14 -1.15
C PRO A 132 9.83 -24.44 -2.51
N ASP A 133 10.63 -24.93 -3.45
CA ASP A 133 10.77 -24.33 -4.79
C ASP A 133 9.43 -24.24 -5.52
N ASN A 134 8.59 -25.26 -5.40
CA ASN A 134 7.27 -25.28 -5.99
C ASN A 134 6.33 -24.15 -5.50
N ILE A 135 6.66 -23.47 -4.39
CA ILE A 135 5.92 -22.27 -3.94
C ILE A 135 6.53 -21.02 -4.57
N LYS A 136 7.86 -20.96 -4.66
CA LYS A 136 8.61 -19.83 -5.24
C LYS A 136 8.49 -19.76 -6.76
N ASP A 137 8.38 -20.91 -7.41
CA ASP A 137 8.23 -20.99 -8.86
C ASP A 137 7.03 -20.16 -9.30
N ASN A 138 7.22 -19.29 -10.29
CA ASN A 138 6.23 -18.35 -10.82
C ASN A 138 5.90 -17.14 -9.92
N LEU A 139 6.63 -16.93 -8.82
CA LEU A 139 6.56 -15.69 -8.03
C LEU A 139 7.84 -14.88 -8.26
N ASP A 140 7.67 -13.64 -8.67
CA ASP A 140 8.75 -12.65 -8.69
C ASP A 140 8.88 -12.04 -7.29
N ILE A 141 9.80 -12.56 -6.49
CA ILE A 141 9.97 -12.16 -5.09
C ILE A 141 10.96 -10.99 -5.03
N LYS A 142 10.53 -9.87 -4.46
CA LYS A 142 11.28 -8.62 -4.36
C LYS A 142 11.60 -8.30 -2.90
N PRO A 143 12.82 -8.58 -2.41
CA PRO A 143 13.30 -8.11 -1.12
C PRO A 143 13.53 -6.59 -1.16
N VAL A 144 13.02 -5.88 -0.15
CA VAL A 144 13.12 -4.42 -0.03
C VAL A 144 13.53 -4.00 1.37
N LYS A 145 14.19 -2.83 1.48
CA LYS A 145 14.60 -2.22 2.76
C LYS A 145 13.78 -1.00 3.11
N TRP A 146 13.28 -0.29 2.11
CA TRP A 146 12.61 0.99 2.28
C TRP A 146 11.26 1.03 1.58
N ILE A 147 10.35 1.80 2.15
CA ILE A 147 9.00 2.00 1.58
C ILE A 147 9.04 2.58 0.17
N ASP A 148 10.03 3.39 -0.13
CA ASP A 148 10.18 3.99 -1.46
C ASP A 148 10.39 2.92 -2.55
N GLU A 149 11.09 1.84 -2.25
CA GLU A 149 11.24 0.67 -3.12
C GLU A 149 9.88 -0.06 -3.30
N VAL A 150 9.12 -0.20 -2.19
CA VAL A 150 7.79 -0.80 -2.24
C VAL A 150 6.87 -0.02 -3.17
N LEU A 151 6.83 1.31 -3.02
CA LEU A 151 5.99 2.19 -3.84
C LEU A 151 6.36 2.11 -5.32
N GLY A 152 7.68 2.06 -5.63
CA GLY A 152 8.16 1.91 -7.01
C GLY A 152 7.79 0.59 -7.68
N ILE A 153 7.56 -0.48 -6.89
CA ILE A 153 7.14 -1.80 -7.40
C ILE A 153 5.61 -1.89 -7.46
N ALA A 154 4.93 -1.38 -6.43
CA ALA A 154 3.52 -1.64 -6.20
C ALA A 154 2.57 -0.67 -6.92
N LEU A 155 2.99 0.57 -7.16
CA LEU A 155 2.17 1.56 -7.86
C LEU A 155 2.31 1.44 -9.38
N GLU A 156 1.25 1.75 -10.12
CA GLU A 156 1.26 1.72 -11.60
C GLU A 156 2.19 2.77 -12.21
N SER A 157 2.41 3.88 -11.50
CA SER A 157 3.37 4.92 -11.86
C SER A 157 4.02 5.52 -10.62
N SER A 158 5.21 6.09 -10.78
CA SER A 158 5.90 6.75 -9.67
C SER A 158 5.25 8.08 -9.33
N PRO A 159 5.02 8.38 -8.04
CA PRO A 159 4.61 9.71 -7.61
C PRO A 159 5.59 10.79 -8.09
N GLN A 160 5.08 11.95 -8.43
CA GLN A 160 5.90 13.09 -8.88
C GLN A 160 6.03 14.09 -7.73
N SER A 161 7.27 14.45 -7.41
CA SER A 161 7.54 15.45 -6.37
C SER A 161 6.94 16.80 -6.72
N LEU A 162 6.40 17.50 -5.71
CA LEU A 162 5.95 18.87 -5.84
C LEU A 162 7.11 19.84 -5.69
N THR A 163 7.07 20.96 -6.41
CA THR A 163 7.90 22.13 -6.11
C THR A 163 7.50 22.73 -4.75
N ASP A 164 8.34 23.58 -4.18
CA ASP A 164 8.04 24.21 -2.89
C ASP A 164 6.76 25.06 -2.95
N ASP A 165 6.55 25.76 -4.06
CA ASP A 165 5.35 26.58 -4.26
C ASP A 165 4.08 25.72 -4.38
N GLU A 166 4.11 24.63 -5.13
CA GLU A 166 2.99 23.68 -5.25
C GLU A 166 2.69 23.00 -3.92
N TYR A 167 3.73 22.61 -3.17
CA TYR A 167 3.59 21.96 -1.88
C TYR A 167 2.89 22.87 -0.85
N LEU A 168 3.27 24.16 -0.80
CA LEU A 168 2.71 25.13 0.14
C LEU A 168 1.34 25.67 -0.31
N ALA A 169 1.09 25.77 -1.61
CA ALA A 169 -0.18 26.24 -2.15
C ALA A 169 -1.38 25.34 -1.79
N GLY A 170 -1.11 24.06 -1.53
CA GLY A 170 -2.14 23.10 -1.13
C GLY A 170 -3.13 22.73 -2.24
N THR A 171 -2.89 23.16 -3.46
CA THR A 171 -3.74 22.86 -4.61
C THR A 171 -3.25 21.57 -5.28
N ASN A 172 -3.99 20.49 -5.04
CA ASN A 172 -3.89 19.28 -5.85
C ASN A 172 -4.80 19.47 -7.07
N GLU A 173 -4.39 20.31 -8.01
CA GLU A 173 -4.95 20.19 -9.36
C GLU A 173 -4.42 18.89 -9.95
N ALA A 174 -5.20 17.82 -9.73
CA ALA A 174 -5.00 16.58 -10.46
C ALA A 174 -4.97 16.96 -11.94
N LYS A 175 -3.80 16.93 -12.55
CA LYS A 175 -3.68 16.90 -14.00
C LYS A 175 -4.36 15.61 -14.46
N VAL A 176 -5.67 15.67 -14.62
CA VAL A 176 -6.40 14.75 -15.46
C VAL A 176 -5.83 14.99 -16.85
N ALA A 177 -4.92 14.12 -17.27
CA ALA A 177 -4.45 14.08 -18.65
C ALA A 177 -5.70 13.93 -19.52
N GLY A 178 -6.00 15.02 -20.23
CA GLY A 178 -7.18 15.12 -21.06
C GLY A 178 -7.22 14.03 -22.10
N THR A 179 -8.35 13.37 -22.12
CA THR A 179 -8.88 12.77 -23.33
C THR A 179 -9.85 13.80 -23.91
N GLU A 180 -9.30 14.79 -24.60
CA GLU A 180 -10.07 15.56 -25.57
C GLU A 180 -10.34 14.65 -26.77
N GLY A 181 -11.44 13.93 -26.69
CA GLY A 181 -12.04 13.30 -27.85
C GLY A 181 -12.78 14.38 -28.65
N GLN A 182 -12.27 14.64 -29.83
CA GLN A 182 -12.93 15.42 -30.86
C GLN A 182 -14.31 14.84 -31.14
N GLU A 183 -15.35 15.62 -30.82
CA GLU A 183 -16.64 15.56 -31.51
C GLU A 183 -16.71 16.77 -32.44
N GLU A 184 -16.16 16.63 -33.64
CA GLU A 184 -16.56 17.48 -34.76
C GLU A 184 -17.84 16.93 -35.38
N GLY A 185 -18.79 17.83 -35.44
CA GLY A 185 -20.12 17.57 -35.94
C GLY A 185 -20.22 17.24 -37.42
N GLU A 186 -21.30 16.64 -37.77
CA GLU A 186 -21.97 16.89 -39.07
C GLU A 186 -23.46 17.03 -38.87
N ALA A 187 -23.87 18.29 -38.78
CA ALA A 187 -25.24 18.65 -39.11
C ALA A 187 -25.44 18.50 -40.61
N ARG A 188 -26.29 17.58 -41.02
CA ARG A 188 -26.92 17.65 -42.36
C ARG A 188 -28.42 17.53 -42.24
N ALA A 189 -29.03 18.67 -42.45
CA ALA A 189 -30.42 18.79 -42.79
C ALA A 189 -30.76 18.05 -44.10
N THR A 190 -31.84 17.33 -44.15
CA THR A 190 -32.64 17.19 -45.36
C THR A 190 -34.10 17.08 -45.00
N SER A 191 -34.80 18.10 -45.41
CA SER A 191 -36.24 18.14 -45.61
C SER A 191 -36.71 17.12 -46.65
N HIS A 192 -37.75 16.41 -46.34
CA HIS A 192 -38.95 16.23 -47.16
C HIS A 192 -40.00 15.50 -46.35
#